data_fa64810baef2bb6c43de77d72c23fa2c
#
_entry.id   fa64810baef2bb6c43de77d72c23fa2c
#
_cell.length_a   1.000
_cell.length_b   1.000
_cell.length_c   1.000
_cell.angle_alpha   90.00
_cell.angle_beta   90.00
_cell.angle_gamma   90.00
#
_symmetry.space_group_name_H-M   'P 1'
#
loop_
_entity.id
_entity.type
_entity.pdbx_description
1 polymer ?
#
loop_
_entity_poly.entity_id
_entity_poly.type
_entity_poly.pdbx_seq_one_letter_code
_entity_poly.pdbx_strand_id
1 'polypeptide(L)'
;MVAAECMTKIEFSKVAPCVGARVSGIVIEQAYDADLAQRLQTALAEYGVLFFEFGRTVTEEEQRQFGSFFGEVEPVYGFSTGKNSGGLIDARVQSLKEYRTSIWHSDGTPFEHPPHGALLAAVEPPELGGGTMFASMAAAYDALSPHYQRLLDGLEVLHTTFRTPFVKQKSEFVHPAVIRDPITGRKLLFVNATYSERFVGLEDRENDSLMHFICEHINQPEFHCTMNWKVGSMVVWHNRVVQHRAVDSFIGERKLRRVTILGDKPVA
;
A
#
# COMPACT_ATOMS: atom_id res chain seq x y z
N MET A 1 30.84 -22.97 -25.10
CA MET A 1 29.45 -22.72 -25.45
C MET A 1 28.75 -22.40 -24.13
N VAL A 2 28.57 -21.13 -23.84
CA VAL A 2 27.84 -20.67 -22.65
C VAL A 2 26.38 -20.84 -23.01
N ALA A 3 25.66 -21.62 -22.20
CA ALA A 3 24.22 -21.79 -22.33
C ALA A 3 23.55 -20.40 -22.29
N ALA A 4 22.81 -20.06 -23.34
CA ALA A 4 21.90 -18.94 -23.33
C ALA A 4 20.89 -19.22 -22.21
N GLU A 5 21.03 -18.53 -21.07
CA GLU A 5 20.02 -18.52 -20.04
C GLU A 5 18.71 -18.10 -20.69
N CYS A 6 17.76 -19.00 -20.69
CA CYS A 6 16.38 -18.74 -21.10
C CYS A 6 15.85 -17.68 -20.14
N MET A 7 15.97 -16.40 -20.51
CA MET A 7 15.36 -15.32 -19.75
C MET A 7 13.86 -15.61 -19.69
N THR A 8 13.40 -16.09 -18.55
CA THR A 8 11.98 -16.37 -18.30
C THR A 8 11.22 -15.08 -18.54
N LYS A 9 10.26 -15.11 -19.46
CA LYS A 9 9.44 -13.93 -19.78
C LYS A 9 8.67 -13.53 -18.52
N ILE A 10 8.81 -12.26 -18.11
CA ILE A 10 8.05 -11.73 -16.97
C ILE A 10 6.59 -11.57 -17.40
N GLU A 11 5.70 -12.15 -16.61
CA GLU A 11 4.27 -12.14 -16.86
C GLU A 11 3.51 -11.59 -15.65
N PHE A 12 2.41 -10.88 -15.94
CA PHE A 12 1.50 -10.29 -14.94
C PHE A 12 0.14 -10.93 -15.09
N SER A 13 -0.32 -11.63 -14.04
CA SER A 13 -1.63 -12.29 -14.01
C SER A 13 -2.52 -11.62 -12.97
N LYS A 14 -3.65 -11.05 -13.39
CA LYS A 14 -4.61 -10.40 -12.47
C LYS A 14 -5.05 -11.34 -11.34
N VAL A 15 -5.12 -10.81 -10.13
CA VAL A 15 -5.63 -11.51 -8.93
C VAL A 15 -7.11 -11.21 -8.72
N ALA A 16 -7.52 -9.95 -8.99
CA ALA A 16 -8.91 -9.52 -8.99
C ALA A 16 -9.17 -8.60 -10.21
N PRO A 17 -10.43 -8.34 -10.58
CA PRO A 17 -10.77 -7.55 -11.76
C PRO A 17 -10.15 -6.16 -11.79
N CYS A 18 -10.10 -5.47 -10.65
CA CYS A 18 -9.71 -4.06 -10.55
C CYS A 18 -8.41 -3.80 -9.77
N VAL A 19 -7.83 -4.81 -9.11
CA VAL A 19 -6.66 -4.64 -8.24
C VAL A 19 -5.85 -5.93 -8.13
N GLY A 20 -4.52 -5.77 -8.13
CA GLY A 20 -3.56 -6.84 -7.88
C GLY A 20 -3.18 -7.68 -9.08
N ALA A 21 -1.88 -7.92 -9.22
CA ALA A 21 -1.33 -8.87 -10.17
C ALA A 21 -0.26 -9.75 -9.52
N ARG A 22 -0.26 -11.03 -9.84
CA ARG A 22 0.83 -11.95 -9.55
C ARG A 22 1.89 -11.80 -10.63
N VAL A 23 3.15 -11.69 -10.22
CA VAL A 23 4.30 -11.58 -11.11
C VAL A 23 5.05 -12.92 -11.13
N SER A 24 5.33 -13.42 -12.32
CA SER A 24 6.13 -14.62 -12.56
C SER A 24 7.31 -14.32 -13.49
N GLY A 25 8.29 -15.21 -13.54
CA GLY A 25 9.46 -15.05 -14.39
C GLY A 25 10.52 -14.08 -13.88
N ILE A 26 10.49 -13.72 -12.58
CA ILE A 26 11.50 -12.90 -11.91
C ILE A 26 12.09 -13.64 -10.71
N VAL A 27 13.36 -13.44 -10.45
CA VAL A 27 14.07 -13.98 -9.27
C VAL A 27 14.43 -12.82 -8.34
N ILE A 28 14.53 -13.11 -7.04
CA ILE A 28 14.79 -12.05 -6.04
C ILE A 28 16.20 -11.47 -6.17
N GLU A 29 17.15 -12.27 -6.65
CA GLU A 29 18.55 -11.88 -6.89
C GLU A 29 18.73 -11.12 -8.22
N GLN A 30 17.63 -10.81 -8.92
CA GLN A 30 17.67 -10.10 -10.19
C GLN A 30 18.48 -8.80 -10.05
N ALA A 31 19.53 -8.68 -10.85
CA ALA A 31 20.30 -7.45 -10.92
C ALA A 31 19.42 -6.30 -11.42
N TYR A 32 19.68 -5.08 -10.90
CA TYR A 32 18.95 -3.91 -11.34
C TYR A 32 19.08 -3.72 -12.86
N ASP A 33 17.95 -3.54 -13.49
CA ASP A 33 17.81 -3.26 -14.91
C ASP A 33 16.75 -2.17 -15.10
N ALA A 34 17.06 -1.11 -15.84
CA ALA A 34 16.19 0.05 -15.96
C ALA A 34 14.89 -0.26 -16.73
N ASP A 35 14.95 -1.12 -17.75
CA ASP A 35 13.76 -1.53 -18.52
C ASP A 35 12.84 -2.39 -17.64
N LEU A 36 13.43 -3.28 -16.84
CA LEU A 36 12.68 -4.06 -15.86
C LEU A 36 12.05 -3.18 -14.81
N ALA A 37 12.79 -2.21 -14.26
CA ALA A 37 12.28 -1.26 -13.28
C ALA A 37 11.09 -0.48 -13.86
N GLN A 38 11.20 0.04 -15.08
CA GLN A 38 10.10 0.76 -15.75
C GLN A 38 8.87 -0.14 -15.95
N ARG A 39 9.04 -1.39 -16.34
CA ARG A 39 7.94 -2.35 -16.50
C ARG A 39 7.26 -2.66 -15.17
N LEU A 40 8.03 -2.87 -14.10
CA LEU A 40 7.49 -3.11 -12.75
C LEU A 40 6.76 -1.89 -12.19
N GLN A 41 7.30 -0.68 -12.37
CA GLN A 41 6.66 0.57 -11.95
C GLN A 41 5.35 0.81 -12.71
N THR A 42 5.34 0.61 -14.04
CA THR A 42 4.13 0.72 -14.84
C THR A 42 3.06 -0.29 -14.40
N ALA A 43 3.46 -1.55 -14.19
CA ALA A 43 2.54 -2.57 -13.68
C ALA A 43 2.04 -2.24 -12.26
N LEU A 44 2.90 -1.71 -11.40
CA LEU A 44 2.50 -1.29 -10.04
C LEU A 44 1.46 -0.14 -10.09
N ALA A 45 1.64 0.83 -10.97
CA ALA A 45 0.68 1.91 -11.16
C ALA A 45 -0.67 1.41 -11.75
N GLU A 46 -0.62 0.43 -12.66
CA GLU A 46 -1.81 -0.16 -13.27
C GLU A 46 -2.60 -1.05 -12.29
N TYR A 47 -1.90 -1.99 -11.63
CA TYR A 47 -2.54 -3.01 -10.78
C TYR A 47 -2.64 -2.61 -9.30
N GLY A 48 -1.93 -1.57 -8.87
CA GLY A 48 -1.91 -1.06 -7.49
C GLY A 48 -1.12 -1.93 -6.52
N VAL A 49 -1.06 -3.24 -6.72
CA VAL A 49 -0.30 -4.17 -5.91
C VAL A 49 0.23 -5.35 -6.75
N LEU A 50 1.50 -5.70 -6.52
CA LEU A 50 2.18 -6.82 -7.17
C LEU A 50 2.57 -7.87 -6.15
N PHE A 51 2.24 -9.14 -6.45
CA PHE A 51 2.47 -10.31 -5.61
C PHE A 51 3.59 -11.16 -6.19
N PHE A 52 4.57 -11.50 -5.36
CA PHE A 52 5.74 -12.31 -5.69
C PHE A 52 5.81 -13.54 -4.81
N GLU A 53 6.29 -14.65 -5.36
CA GLU A 53 6.50 -15.92 -4.66
C GLU A 53 7.88 -16.45 -5.03
N PHE A 54 8.83 -16.37 -4.10
CA PHE A 54 10.23 -16.77 -4.34
C PHE A 54 10.57 -18.18 -3.80
N GLY A 55 9.58 -18.88 -3.20
CA GLY A 55 9.76 -20.25 -2.70
C GLY A 55 10.66 -20.38 -1.45
N ARG A 56 11.33 -19.33 -1.01
CA ARG A 56 12.18 -19.25 0.17
C ARG A 56 12.02 -17.90 0.87
N THR A 57 12.38 -17.85 2.14
CA THR A 57 12.43 -16.58 2.87
C THR A 57 13.41 -15.62 2.18
N VAL A 58 12.94 -14.41 1.90
CA VAL A 58 13.74 -13.31 1.32
C VAL A 58 14.55 -12.68 2.45
N THR A 59 15.85 -12.44 2.23
CA THR A 59 16.70 -11.73 3.19
C THR A 59 16.41 -10.23 3.19
N GLU A 60 16.89 -9.52 4.20
CA GLU A 60 16.73 -8.06 4.28
C GLU A 60 17.38 -7.35 3.12
N GLU A 61 18.62 -7.75 2.80
CA GLU A 61 19.41 -7.17 1.73
C GLU A 61 18.71 -7.35 0.37
N GLU A 62 18.26 -8.57 0.08
CA GLU A 62 17.51 -8.87 -1.16
C GLU A 62 16.23 -8.05 -1.26
N GLN A 63 15.48 -7.91 -0.17
CA GLN A 63 14.25 -7.12 -0.16
C GLN A 63 14.53 -5.63 -0.43
N ARG A 64 15.60 -5.08 0.13
CA ARG A 64 16.01 -3.70 -0.08
C ARG A 64 16.50 -3.46 -1.50
N GLN A 65 17.35 -4.35 -2.01
CA GLN A 65 17.83 -4.30 -3.41
C GLN A 65 16.65 -4.40 -4.38
N PHE A 66 15.73 -5.31 -4.14
CA PHE A 66 14.52 -5.45 -4.96
C PHE A 66 13.60 -4.20 -4.86
N GLY A 67 13.56 -3.55 -3.71
CA GLY A 67 12.84 -2.30 -3.51
C GLY A 67 13.28 -1.18 -4.45
N SER A 68 14.56 -1.14 -4.82
CA SER A 68 15.12 -0.12 -5.73
C SER A 68 14.52 -0.13 -7.14
N PHE A 69 13.91 -1.23 -7.58
CA PHE A 69 13.15 -1.26 -8.83
C PHE A 69 11.93 -0.33 -8.83
N PHE A 70 11.42 0.02 -7.65
CA PHE A 70 10.20 0.82 -7.50
C PHE A 70 10.45 2.27 -7.08
N GLY A 71 11.68 2.60 -6.72
CA GLY A 71 12.08 3.94 -6.30
C GLY A 71 13.16 3.95 -5.23
N GLU A 72 13.42 5.12 -4.67
CA GLU A 72 14.39 5.28 -3.60
C GLU A 72 13.89 4.61 -2.32
N VAL A 73 14.66 3.63 -1.85
CA VAL A 73 14.36 2.90 -0.62
C VAL A 73 14.85 3.71 0.57
N GLU A 74 13.96 3.97 1.49
CA GLU A 74 14.26 4.73 2.67
C GLU A 74 15.26 4.02 3.60
N PRO A 75 16.33 4.70 4.01
CA PRO A 75 17.34 4.09 4.89
C PRO A 75 16.83 3.78 6.30
N VAL A 76 15.94 4.61 6.85
CA VAL A 76 15.35 4.44 8.20
C VAL A 76 14.02 5.18 8.26
N TYR A 77 12.91 4.56 8.65
CA TYR A 77 11.68 5.30 8.87
C TYR A 77 11.17 5.33 10.30
N GLY A 78 10.82 6.54 10.72
CA GLY A 78 10.35 6.87 12.05
C GLY A 78 8.90 6.49 12.38
N PHE A 79 8.22 5.68 11.59
CA PHE A 79 6.95 5.06 11.99
C PHE A 79 7.17 3.90 12.96
N SER A 80 8.41 3.46 13.15
CA SER A 80 8.69 2.39 14.04
C SER A 80 8.60 2.85 15.48
N THR A 81 7.97 2.06 16.26
CA THR A 81 7.95 1.99 17.72
C THR A 81 9.37 1.92 18.32
N GLY A 82 10.21 2.94 18.08
CA GLY A 82 11.29 3.30 18.99
C GLY A 82 12.53 2.42 19.07
N LYS A 83 12.90 1.66 18.05
CA LYS A 83 14.27 1.10 17.94
C LYS A 83 14.79 1.27 16.53
N ASN A 84 16.05 1.73 16.39
CA ASN A 84 16.80 1.91 15.16
C ASN A 84 16.91 0.59 14.37
N SER A 85 15.91 0.24 13.60
CA SER A 85 15.90 -0.98 12.78
C SER A 85 15.78 -0.61 11.30
N GLY A 86 16.72 0.19 10.80
CA GLY A 86 17.01 0.36 9.37
C GLY A 86 15.84 0.21 8.39
N GLY A 87 14.70 0.89 8.61
CA GLY A 87 13.54 0.78 7.74
C GLY A 87 12.75 -0.54 7.85
N LEU A 88 13.16 -1.44 8.72
CA LEU A 88 12.52 -2.72 8.91
C LEU A 88 11.61 -2.67 10.13
N ILE A 89 10.34 -2.66 9.90
CA ILE A 89 9.38 -2.97 10.96
C ILE A 89 9.35 -4.49 11.06
N ASP A 90 10.06 -5.02 12.05
CA ASP A 90 9.81 -6.39 12.51
C ASP A 90 8.45 -6.33 13.22
N ALA A 91 7.41 -6.49 12.44
CA ALA A 91 6.05 -6.50 12.94
C ALA A 91 5.80 -7.86 13.60
N ARG A 92 6.38 -8.06 14.79
CA ARG A 92 5.88 -9.07 15.73
C ARG A 92 4.52 -8.62 16.20
N VAL A 93 3.50 -9.01 15.46
CA VAL A 93 2.14 -8.71 15.85
C VAL A 93 1.59 -9.89 16.60
N GLN A 94 1.77 -9.91 17.91
CA GLN A 94 1.05 -10.81 18.80
C GLN A 94 -0.41 -10.38 19.01
N SER A 95 -0.72 -9.11 18.73
CA SER A 95 -2.10 -8.60 18.72
C SER A 95 -2.21 -7.36 17.84
N LEU A 96 -2.90 -7.47 16.72
CA LEU A 96 -3.22 -6.34 15.82
C LEU A 96 -4.15 -5.30 16.45
N LYS A 97 -4.82 -5.64 17.57
CA LYS A 97 -5.75 -4.73 18.26
C LYS A 97 -5.08 -3.45 18.75
N GLU A 98 -3.79 -3.50 19.09
CA GLU A 98 -3.04 -2.35 19.57
C GLU A 98 -2.60 -1.40 18.47
N TYR A 99 -2.39 -1.89 17.24
CA TYR A 99 -1.80 -1.11 16.15
C TYR A 99 -2.80 -0.60 15.11
N ARG A 100 -4.08 -0.98 15.20
CA ARG A 100 -5.16 -0.59 14.26
C ARG A 100 -4.81 -0.74 12.77
N THR A 101 -3.87 -1.61 12.43
CA THR A 101 -3.56 -1.94 11.03
C THR A 101 -4.66 -2.74 10.35
N SER A 102 -5.70 -3.13 11.09
CA SER A 102 -6.94 -3.74 10.60
C SER A 102 -7.97 -2.73 10.08
N ILE A 103 -7.67 -1.42 10.14
CA ILE A 103 -8.51 -0.36 9.53
C ILE A 103 -7.89 0.04 8.19
N TRP A 104 -8.74 0.32 7.19
CA TRP A 104 -8.29 0.79 5.88
C TRP A 104 -7.48 2.08 5.97
N HIS A 105 -6.30 2.08 5.35
CA HIS A 105 -5.40 3.22 5.31
C HIS A 105 -4.46 3.19 4.10
N SER A 106 -4.00 4.36 3.72
CA SER A 106 -2.75 4.57 3.00
C SER A 106 -1.73 5.13 3.98
N ASP A 107 -0.49 4.69 3.87
CA ASP A 107 0.57 5.07 4.80
C ASP A 107 0.93 6.54 4.72
N GLY A 108 1.17 7.15 5.88
CA GLY A 108 1.79 8.46 5.97
C GLY A 108 1.02 9.63 5.37
N THR A 109 -0.28 9.50 5.10
CA THR A 109 -1.09 10.58 4.54
C THR A 109 -1.16 11.87 5.40
N PRO A 110 -0.88 11.87 6.72
CA PRO A 110 -0.71 13.11 7.49
C PRO A 110 0.58 13.90 7.22
N PHE A 111 1.44 13.44 6.32
CA PHE A 111 2.65 14.15 5.91
C PHE A 111 2.50 14.75 4.51
N GLU A 112 3.22 15.83 4.22
CA GLU A 112 3.23 16.46 2.91
C GLU A 112 3.70 15.51 1.79
N HIS A 113 4.67 14.65 2.12
CA HIS A 113 5.26 13.65 1.24
C HIS A 113 4.99 12.23 1.78
N PRO A 114 3.79 11.66 1.55
CA PRO A 114 3.52 10.28 1.93
C PRO A 114 4.43 9.32 1.14
N PRO A 115 4.75 8.13 1.68
CA PRO A 115 5.48 7.11 0.94
C PRO A 115 4.84 6.83 -0.43
N HIS A 116 5.68 6.62 -1.45
CA HIS A 116 5.23 6.15 -2.76
C HIS A 116 4.60 4.76 -2.67
N GLY A 117 5.24 3.88 -1.89
CA GLY A 117 4.80 2.52 -1.67
C GLY A 117 5.61 1.82 -0.59
N ALA A 118 5.35 0.56 -0.42
CA ALA A 118 6.18 -0.28 0.43
C ALA A 118 6.18 -1.73 -0.04
N LEU A 119 7.19 -2.47 0.44
CA LEU A 119 7.31 -3.91 0.29
C LEU A 119 7.07 -4.58 1.63
N LEU A 120 6.26 -5.64 1.67
CA LEU A 120 6.21 -6.58 2.78
C LEU A 120 6.70 -7.94 2.32
N ALA A 121 7.58 -8.56 3.10
CA ALA A 121 8.04 -9.93 2.89
C ALA A 121 7.72 -10.79 4.11
N ALA A 122 7.29 -12.03 3.86
CA ALA A 122 7.05 -13.00 4.92
C ALA A 122 8.38 -13.48 5.50
N VAL A 123 8.60 -13.21 6.80
CA VAL A 123 9.72 -13.76 7.59
C VAL A 123 9.26 -15.03 8.28
N GLU A 124 8.11 -14.96 8.93
CA GLU A 124 7.44 -16.07 9.58
C GLU A 124 5.93 -15.93 9.31
N PRO A 125 5.42 -16.60 8.27
CA PRO A 125 4.01 -16.48 7.92
C PRO A 125 3.13 -17.19 8.96
N PRO A 126 1.88 -16.74 9.17
CA PRO A 126 0.94 -17.43 10.04
C PRO A 126 0.59 -18.81 9.47
N GLU A 127 0.24 -19.75 10.36
CA GLU A 127 -0.26 -21.06 9.96
C GLU A 127 -1.60 -20.98 9.22
N LEU A 128 -2.46 -20.06 9.64
CA LEU A 128 -3.76 -19.80 9.02
C LEU A 128 -4.20 -18.35 9.23
N GLY A 129 -4.81 -17.73 8.21
CA GLY A 129 -5.33 -16.37 8.29
C GLY A 129 -4.25 -15.29 8.22
N GLY A 130 -4.48 -14.15 8.86
CA GLY A 130 -3.51 -13.04 8.97
C GLY A 130 -3.11 -12.40 7.65
N GLY A 131 -3.95 -12.49 6.64
CA GLY A 131 -3.71 -11.90 5.32
C GLY A 131 -3.59 -10.38 5.36
N THR A 132 -3.22 -9.81 4.23
CA THR A 132 -3.30 -8.35 3.99
C THR A 132 -4.24 -8.10 2.83
N MET A 133 -5.23 -7.24 3.06
CA MET A 133 -6.19 -6.82 2.04
C MET A 133 -5.76 -5.50 1.41
N PHE A 134 -6.08 -5.35 0.13
CA PHE A 134 -5.84 -4.14 -0.66
C PHE A 134 -7.13 -3.72 -1.35
N ALA A 135 -7.43 -2.42 -1.35
CA ALA A 135 -8.60 -1.83 -1.99
C ALA A 135 -8.16 -0.82 -3.06
N SER A 136 -8.70 -0.92 -4.27
CA SER A 136 -8.39 -0.01 -5.39
C SER A 136 -9.08 1.35 -5.22
N MET A 137 -8.30 2.40 -5.07
CA MET A 137 -8.82 3.76 -4.98
C MET A 137 -9.29 4.31 -6.32
N ALA A 138 -8.75 3.79 -7.42
CA ALA A 138 -9.22 4.10 -8.76
C ALA A 138 -10.59 3.47 -9.03
N ALA A 139 -10.77 2.18 -8.75
CA ALA A 139 -12.05 1.51 -8.95
C ALA A 139 -13.14 2.09 -8.03
N ALA A 140 -12.78 2.41 -6.79
CA ALA A 140 -13.70 3.07 -5.86
C ALA A 140 -14.12 4.47 -6.38
N TYR A 141 -13.21 5.26 -6.94
CA TYR A 141 -13.56 6.54 -7.57
C TYR A 141 -14.45 6.34 -8.80
N ASP A 142 -14.09 5.43 -9.70
CA ASP A 142 -14.81 5.17 -10.95
C ASP A 142 -16.25 4.67 -10.72
N ALA A 143 -16.48 3.96 -9.61
CA ALA A 143 -17.81 3.45 -9.22
C ALA A 143 -18.73 4.50 -8.58
N LEU A 144 -18.21 5.68 -8.22
CA LEU A 144 -19.04 6.78 -7.73
C LEU A 144 -19.90 7.36 -8.87
N SER A 145 -21.08 7.85 -8.50
CA SER A 145 -21.90 8.61 -9.46
C SER A 145 -21.16 9.89 -9.91
N PRO A 146 -21.45 10.41 -11.13
CA PRO A 146 -20.83 11.65 -11.60
C PRO A 146 -21.07 12.87 -10.68
N HIS A 147 -22.11 12.85 -9.84
CA HIS A 147 -22.38 13.90 -8.85
C HIS A 147 -21.36 13.84 -7.69
N TYR A 148 -21.13 12.65 -7.15
CA TYR A 148 -20.14 12.46 -6.10
C TYR A 148 -18.70 12.67 -6.60
N GLN A 149 -18.39 12.25 -7.83
CA GLN A 149 -17.09 12.52 -8.45
C GLN A 149 -16.83 14.02 -8.54
N ARG A 150 -17.79 14.81 -9.07
CA ARG A 150 -17.65 16.28 -9.13
C ARG A 150 -17.55 16.94 -7.77
N LEU A 151 -18.29 16.46 -6.78
CA LEU A 151 -18.21 16.97 -5.41
C LEU A 151 -16.79 16.76 -4.84
N LEU A 152 -16.28 15.54 -4.92
CA LEU A 152 -14.99 15.17 -4.34
C LEU A 152 -13.80 15.77 -5.09
N ASP A 153 -13.89 15.97 -6.41
CA ASP A 153 -12.86 16.63 -7.21
C ASP A 153 -12.53 18.05 -6.73
N GLY A 154 -13.48 18.73 -6.07
CA GLY A 154 -13.31 20.10 -5.55
C GLY A 154 -13.01 20.17 -4.06
N LEU A 155 -12.93 19.02 -3.36
CA LEU A 155 -12.71 19.00 -1.93
C LEU A 155 -11.26 18.67 -1.54
N GLU A 156 -10.86 19.20 -0.39
CA GLU A 156 -9.63 18.86 0.31
C GLU A 156 -9.94 18.13 1.61
N VAL A 157 -9.03 17.30 2.07
CA VAL A 157 -9.16 16.51 3.30
C VAL A 157 -7.97 16.78 4.20
N LEU A 158 -8.25 17.11 5.45
CA LEU A 158 -7.26 17.15 6.52
C LEU A 158 -6.98 15.72 6.98
N HIS A 159 -5.72 15.31 6.89
CA HIS A 159 -5.21 14.05 7.44
C HIS A 159 -4.41 14.34 8.70
N THR A 160 -4.56 13.49 9.73
CA THR A 160 -3.91 13.70 11.02
C THR A 160 -3.45 12.40 11.69
N THR A 161 -2.34 12.47 12.44
CA THR A 161 -1.91 11.41 13.35
C THR A 161 -2.39 11.62 14.78
N PHE A 162 -3.06 12.74 15.09
CA PHE A 162 -3.44 13.07 16.48
C PHE A 162 -4.41 12.06 17.08
N ARG A 163 -5.25 11.44 16.26
CA ARG A 163 -6.18 10.36 16.67
C ARG A 163 -5.56 8.96 16.66
N THR A 164 -4.28 8.85 16.31
CA THR A 164 -3.58 7.58 16.13
C THR A 164 -2.54 7.42 17.25
N PRO A 165 -2.90 6.82 18.39
CA PRO A 165 -2.07 6.83 19.60
C PRO A 165 -0.75 6.06 19.45
N PHE A 166 -0.69 5.08 18.54
CA PHE A 166 0.51 4.30 18.27
C PHE A 166 1.51 5.03 17.34
N VAL A 167 1.11 6.14 16.69
CA VAL A 167 2.01 6.98 15.90
C VAL A 167 2.60 8.06 16.82
N LYS A 168 3.89 7.97 17.09
CA LYS A 168 4.59 8.90 17.99
C LYS A 168 4.77 10.29 17.40
N GLN A 169 5.10 10.36 16.11
CA GLN A 169 5.27 11.63 15.41
C GLN A 169 3.90 12.23 15.11
N LYS A 170 3.60 13.35 15.73
CA LYS A 170 2.37 14.09 15.48
C LYS A 170 2.54 14.97 14.26
N SER A 171 1.61 14.83 13.33
CA SER A 171 1.60 15.56 12.06
C SER A 171 0.17 15.68 11.55
N GLU A 172 -0.07 16.73 10.78
CA GLU A 172 -1.29 16.92 10.00
C GLU A 172 -0.95 17.58 8.68
N PHE A 173 -1.67 17.23 7.63
CA PHE A 173 -1.53 17.83 6.31
C PHE A 173 -2.85 17.79 5.55
N VAL A 174 -3.09 18.81 4.72
CA VAL A 174 -4.26 18.89 3.84
C VAL A 174 -3.87 18.42 2.44
N HIS A 175 -4.60 17.44 1.93
CA HIS A 175 -4.45 16.92 0.58
C HIS A 175 -5.76 17.03 -0.20
N PRO A 176 -5.74 17.04 -1.54
CA PRO A 176 -6.96 16.87 -2.33
C PRO A 176 -7.66 15.55 -1.97
N ALA A 177 -9.00 15.54 -1.91
CA ALA A 177 -9.79 14.34 -1.69
C ALA A 177 -9.67 13.34 -2.87
N VAL A 178 -9.38 13.87 -4.06
CA VAL A 178 -9.11 13.13 -5.30
C VAL A 178 -7.76 13.59 -5.85
N ILE A 179 -6.86 12.63 -6.06
CA ILE A 179 -5.53 12.86 -6.63
C ILE A 179 -5.41 12.15 -7.98
N ARG A 180 -4.36 12.46 -8.74
CA ARG A 180 -4.02 11.75 -9.98
C ARG A 180 -2.77 10.91 -9.80
N ASP A 181 -2.82 9.73 -10.37
CA ASP A 181 -1.61 8.92 -10.56
C ASP A 181 -0.80 9.49 -11.74
N PRO A 182 0.49 9.81 -11.56
CA PRO A 182 1.28 10.47 -12.60
C PRO A 182 1.63 9.54 -13.78
N ILE A 183 1.57 8.23 -13.60
CA ILE A 183 1.90 7.25 -14.65
C ILE A 183 0.66 6.93 -15.48
N THR A 184 -0.45 6.63 -14.85
CA THR A 184 -1.70 6.22 -15.54
C THR A 184 -2.65 7.37 -15.84
N GLY A 185 -2.49 8.52 -15.18
CA GLY A 185 -3.41 9.66 -15.24
C GLY A 185 -4.77 9.42 -14.57
N ARG A 186 -5.00 8.24 -13.98
CA ARG A 186 -6.27 7.89 -13.32
C ARG A 186 -6.49 8.72 -12.06
N LYS A 187 -7.74 9.04 -11.82
CA LYS A 187 -8.18 9.66 -10.56
C LYS A 187 -8.30 8.61 -9.46
N LEU A 188 -7.89 8.98 -8.26
CA LEU A 188 -7.80 8.11 -7.10
C LEU A 188 -8.45 8.81 -5.90
N LEU A 189 -9.30 8.10 -5.16
CA LEU A 189 -9.75 8.58 -3.85
C LEU A 189 -8.57 8.65 -2.87
N PHE A 190 -8.37 9.80 -2.25
CA PHE A 190 -7.30 9.99 -1.26
C PHE A 190 -7.87 10.32 0.12
N VAL A 191 -8.84 9.50 0.54
CA VAL A 191 -9.57 9.57 1.81
C VAL A 191 -9.48 8.20 2.47
N ASN A 192 -9.12 8.11 3.75
CA ASN A 192 -9.03 6.83 4.45
C ASN A 192 -9.53 6.93 5.91
N ALA A 193 -10.03 5.82 6.42
CA ALA A 193 -10.67 5.75 7.73
C ALA A 193 -9.68 5.96 8.91
N THR A 194 -8.38 5.78 8.69
CA THR A 194 -7.38 5.86 9.77
C THR A 194 -6.90 7.29 10.01
N TYR A 195 -6.66 8.05 8.96
CA TYR A 195 -5.99 9.36 9.05
C TYR A 195 -6.84 10.53 8.60
N SER A 196 -7.88 10.33 7.78
CA SER A 196 -8.74 11.44 7.36
C SER A 196 -9.60 11.92 8.51
N GLU A 197 -9.44 13.19 8.85
CA GLU A 197 -10.12 13.85 9.95
C GLU A 197 -11.42 14.50 9.49
N ARG A 198 -11.31 15.34 8.45
CA ARG A 198 -12.44 16.07 7.90
C ARG A 198 -12.19 16.57 6.49
N PHE A 199 -13.25 16.76 5.73
CA PHE A 199 -13.25 17.57 4.52
C PHE A 199 -13.21 19.05 4.88
N VAL A 200 -12.29 19.78 4.26
CA VAL A 200 -12.12 21.22 4.51
C VAL A 200 -13.33 21.98 3.98
N GLY A 201 -13.89 22.86 4.81
CA GLY A 201 -15.01 23.74 4.41
C GLY A 201 -16.40 23.12 4.54
N LEU A 202 -16.53 21.86 4.96
CA LEU A 202 -17.83 21.28 5.28
C LEU A 202 -18.19 21.48 6.77
N GLU A 203 -19.49 21.66 7.03
CA GLU A 203 -20.05 21.63 8.38
C GLU A 203 -19.96 20.21 8.97
N ASP A 204 -19.94 20.07 10.29
CA ASP A 204 -19.69 18.78 10.95
C ASP A 204 -20.63 17.67 10.50
N ARG A 205 -21.95 17.95 10.36
CA ARG A 205 -22.92 16.94 9.89
C ARG A 205 -22.71 16.51 8.45
N GLU A 206 -22.30 17.43 7.58
CA GLU A 206 -21.99 17.15 6.18
C GLU A 206 -20.72 16.30 6.12
N ASN A 207 -19.69 16.71 6.88
CA ASN A 207 -18.44 15.98 6.99
C ASN A 207 -18.66 14.54 7.44
N ASP A 208 -19.37 14.33 8.54
CA ASP A 208 -19.60 13.00 9.13
C ASP A 208 -20.37 12.11 8.15
N SER A 209 -21.37 12.66 7.48
CA SER A 209 -22.17 11.94 6.49
C SER A 209 -21.34 11.52 5.26
N LEU A 210 -20.54 12.45 4.72
CA LEU A 210 -19.70 12.18 3.54
C LEU A 210 -18.54 11.24 3.89
N MET A 211 -17.87 11.46 5.04
CA MET A 211 -16.78 10.59 5.49
C MET A 211 -17.25 9.16 5.70
N HIS A 212 -18.38 8.97 6.38
CA HIS A 212 -18.98 7.66 6.56
C HIS A 212 -19.31 6.99 5.24
N PHE A 213 -19.98 7.72 4.33
CA PHE A 213 -20.34 7.20 3.00
C PHE A 213 -19.10 6.74 2.22
N ILE A 214 -18.03 7.56 2.16
CA ILE A 214 -16.82 7.24 1.41
C ILE A 214 -16.09 6.03 2.02
N CYS A 215 -15.99 5.96 3.35
CA CYS A 215 -15.35 4.82 4.02
C CYS A 215 -16.12 3.51 3.77
N GLU A 216 -17.45 3.53 3.84
CA GLU A 216 -18.28 2.36 3.53
C GLU A 216 -18.21 2.00 2.03
N HIS A 217 -18.16 3.00 1.15
CA HIS A 217 -18.00 2.77 -0.28
C HIS A 217 -16.68 2.07 -0.60
N ILE A 218 -15.56 2.51 -0.03
CA ILE A 218 -14.24 1.86 -0.19
C ILE A 218 -14.24 0.43 0.37
N ASN A 219 -15.05 0.15 1.39
CA ASN A 219 -15.15 -1.16 2.03
C ASN A 219 -15.94 -2.20 1.22
N GLN A 220 -16.42 -1.88 0.01
CA GLN A 220 -17.11 -2.84 -0.85
C GLN A 220 -16.13 -3.90 -1.40
N PRO A 221 -16.45 -5.19 -1.30
CA PRO A 221 -15.55 -6.28 -1.66
C PRO A 221 -15.14 -6.30 -3.14
N GLU A 222 -15.93 -5.66 -4.02
CA GLU A 222 -15.67 -5.55 -5.45
C GLU A 222 -14.37 -4.81 -5.77
N PHE A 223 -13.89 -3.97 -4.86
CA PHE A 223 -12.65 -3.21 -5.01
C PHE A 223 -11.42 -3.92 -4.42
N HIS A 224 -11.59 -5.10 -3.83
CA HIS A 224 -10.59 -5.72 -2.97
C HIS A 224 -9.88 -6.92 -3.61
N CYS A 225 -8.64 -7.14 -3.15
CA CYS A 225 -7.96 -8.42 -3.21
C CYS A 225 -7.24 -8.71 -1.89
N THR A 226 -6.86 -9.96 -1.69
CA THR A 226 -6.22 -10.39 -0.44
C THR A 226 -4.93 -11.17 -0.73
N MET A 227 -3.86 -10.80 -0.01
CA MET A 227 -2.64 -11.58 0.09
C MET A 227 -2.73 -12.54 1.28
N ASN A 228 -2.61 -13.83 1.01
CA ASN A 228 -2.41 -14.85 2.04
C ASN A 228 -0.92 -15.17 2.13
N TRP A 229 -0.35 -15.02 3.32
CA TRP A 229 1.08 -15.15 3.54
C TRP A 229 1.54 -16.60 3.59
N LYS A 230 2.63 -16.91 2.89
CA LYS A 230 3.36 -18.17 2.94
C LYS A 230 4.86 -17.90 2.84
N VAL A 231 5.68 -18.92 3.08
CA VAL A 231 7.15 -18.81 2.91
C VAL A 231 7.47 -18.34 1.50
N GLY A 232 8.35 -17.33 1.40
CA GLY A 232 8.75 -16.74 0.12
C GLY A 232 7.77 -15.73 -0.47
N SER A 233 6.66 -15.47 0.19
CA SER A 233 5.73 -14.42 -0.23
C SER A 233 6.31 -13.03 0.00
N MET A 234 6.21 -12.17 -1.02
CA MET A 234 6.46 -10.75 -0.95
C MET A 234 5.39 -9.99 -1.73
N VAL A 235 5.03 -8.80 -1.26
CA VAL A 235 4.10 -7.91 -1.93
C VAL A 235 4.70 -6.50 -2.00
N VAL A 236 4.44 -5.82 -3.12
CA VAL A 236 4.72 -4.39 -3.29
C VAL A 236 3.42 -3.69 -3.62
N TRP A 237 3.12 -2.59 -2.94
CA TRP A 237 1.92 -1.80 -3.27
C TRP A 237 2.26 -0.33 -3.51
N HIS A 238 1.46 0.28 -4.39
CA HIS A 238 1.47 1.71 -4.66
C HIS A 238 0.51 2.41 -3.69
N ASN A 239 1.07 3.15 -2.76
CA ASN A 239 0.35 3.70 -1.60
C ASN A 239 -0.75 4.72 -1.93
N ARG A 240 -0.72 5.33 -3.14
CA ARG A 240 -1.78 6.22 -3.65
C ARG A 240 -2.89 5.45 -4.35
N VAL A 241 -2.53 4.37 -5.05
CA VAL A 241 -3.46 3.58 -5.87
C VAL A 241 -4.29 2.64 -5.02
N VAL A 242 -3.75 2.16 -3.89
CA VAL A 242 -4.47 1.27 -2.99
C VAL A 242 -4.42 1.73 -1.54
N GLN A 243 -5.50 1.48 -0.82
CA GLN A 243 -5.48 1.35 0.63
C GLN A 243 -5.24 -0.09 1.01
N HIS A 244 -4.77 -0.31 2.22
CA HIS A 244 -4.54 -1.65 2.73
C HIS A 244 -4.94 -1.78 4.20
N ARG A 245 -5.17 -3.03 4.62
CA ARG A 245 -5.43 -3.39 6.01
C ARG A 245 -4.97 -4.81 6.29
N ALA A 246 -4.57 -5.09 7.52
CA ALA A 246 -4.34 -6.45 7.97
C ALA A 246 -5.66 -7.14 8.32
N VAL A 247 -5.72 -8.45 8.06
CA VAL A 247 -6.76 -9.32 8.64
C VAL A 247 -6.22 -9.80 9.98
N ASP A 248 -6.87 -9.39 11.07
CA ASP A 248 -6.40 -9.63 12.44
C ASP A 248 -6.85 -10.96 13.05
N SER A 249 -7.40 -11.86 12.24
CA SER A 249 -7.75 -13.23 12.61
C SER A 249 -6.72 -14.18 12.02
N PHE A 250 -5.89 -14.79 12.87
CA PHE A 250 -4.88 -15.77 12.45
C PHE A 250 -4.46 -16.71 13.58
N ILE A 251 -3.84 -17.82 13.18
CA ILE A 251 -3.24 -18.83 14.06
C ILE A 251 -1.71 -18.83 13.84
N GLY A 252 -0.96 -19.03 14.91
CA GLY A 252 0.50 -19.06 14.89
C GLY A 252 1.15 -17.69 15.02
N GLU A 253 2.44 -17.62 14.75
CA GLU A 253 3.22 -16.39 14.70
C GLU A 253 3.04 -15.71 13.33
N ARG A 254 3.12 -14.37 13.30
CA ARG A 254 3.08 -13.60 12.05
C ARG A 254 4.14 -12.52 12.08
N LYS A 255 5.25 -12.77 11.39
CA LYS A 255 6.33 -11.79 11.21
C LYS A 255 6.47 -11.41 9.76
N LEU A 256 6.25 -10.15 9.45
CA LEU A 256 6.47 -9.56 8.14
C LEU A 256 7.53 -8.47 8.26
N ARG A 257 8.42 -8.39 7.29
CA ARG A 257 9.44 -7.35 7.22
C ARG A 257 9.04 -6.33 6.18
N ARG A 258 9.07 -5.05 6.56
CA ARG A 258 8.70 -3.94 5.70
C ARG A 258 9.90 -3.17 5.20
N VAL A 259 9.87 -2.78 3.93
CA VAL A 259 10.75 -1.78 3.31
C VAL A 259 9.86 -0.70 2.71
N THR A 260 10.17 0.58 2.98
CA THR A 260 9.38 1.72 2.49
C THR A 260 10.09 2.39 1.32
N ILE A 261 9.32 2.85 0.33
CA ILE A 261 9.79 3.59 -0.83
C ILE A 261 9.39 5.05 -0.64
N LEU A 262 10.35 5.96 -0.79
CA LEU A 262 10.13 7.40 -0.67
C LEU A 262 9.10 7.89 -1.69
N GLY A 263 8.32 8.87 -1.31
CA GLY A 263 7.29 9.47 -2.14
C GLY A 263 7.40 10.98 -2.21
N ASP A 264 6.64 11.54 -3.12
CA ASP A 264 6.47 12.97 -3.35
C ASP A 264 5.07 13.43 -2.91
N LYS A 265 4.79 14.72 -3.05
CA LYS A 265 3.49 15.31 -2.71
C LYS A 265 2.41 14.86 -3.71
N PRO A 266 1.26 14.31 -3.22
CA PRO A 266 0.11 14.04 -4.07
C PRO A 266 -0.47 15.31 -4.70
N VAL A 267 -0.91 15.22 -5.95
CA VAL A 267 -1.52 16.33 -6.69
C VAL A 267 -2.87 15.93 -7.27
N ALA A 268 -3.80 16.91 -7.44
CA ALA A 268 -5.13 16.71 -8.02
C ALA A 268 -5.08 16.36 -9.52
#